data_bc2c506945ed706c0798c5edfbd8569f
#
_entry.id   bc2c506945ed706c0798c5edfbd8569f
#
_cell.length_a   1.000
_cell.length_b   1.000
_cell.length_c   1.000
_cell.angle_alpha   90.00
_cell.angle_beta   90.00
_cell.angle_gamma   90.00
#
_symmetry.space_group_name_H-M   'P 1'
#
loop_
_entity.id
_entity.type
_entity.pdbx_description
1 polymer ?
#
loop_
_entity_poly.entity_id
_entity_poly.type
_entity_poly.pdbx_seq_one_letter_code
_entity_poly.pdbx_strand_id
1 'polypeptide(L)'
;MEPILLQTSEADAGTRLDACLARAIEDLTRSAAAKAVEDGRVLVNGKAPNKSYKLTGHEQIEFTPEEPAPIDAVPQDIPLDVVYEDDDVIVVNKPSGLVVHPAPGHPDGTLVNTLLYHCGDSLSGVGGALRPGIVHRIDRDTSGLIIAAKNDYAHQFLSAQLADHTLARTYECIVVGNLREDSGTVDAPIARDSRDRKRMAVVPGGRRAVTHWEVIARYPGYTHVRCRLETGRTHQIRVHMAYLGHPILGDTVYGAKKAVPGLTGQCLHAVGLQFIHPRTKDLVSLTCPLPDEFTAMLRKIDR
;
A
#
# COMPACT_ATOMS: atom_id res chain seq x y z
N MET A 1 -14.28 -16.54 11.77
CA MET A 1 -13.55 -15.49 12.56
C MET A 1 -14.32 -15.20 13.83
N GLU A 2 -13.63 -14.87 14.91
CA GLU A 2 -14.28 -14.47 16.17
C GLU A 2 -15.01 -13.15 16.00
N PRO A 3 -16.22 -13.01 16.61
CA PRO A 3 -16.97 -11.76 16.53
C PRO A 3 -16.24 -10.63 17.25
N ILE A 4 -16.29 -9.44 16.66
CA ILE A 4 -15.79 -8.20 17.26
C ILE A 4 -16.92 -7.60 18.11
N LEU A 5 -16.65 -7.39 19.40
CA LEU A 5 -17.59 -6.79 20.32
C LEU A 5 -17.29 -5.28 20.45
N LEU A 6 -18.29 -4.46 20.27
CA LEU A 6 -18.23 -3.01 20.45
C LEU A 6 -19.29 -2.57 21.45
N GLN A 7 -18.93 -1.65 22.35
CA GLN A 7 -19.85 -1.02 23.28
C GLN A 7 -20.07 0.43 22.84
N THR A 8 -21.32 0.82 22.62
CA THR A 8 -21.68 2.22 22.28
C THR A 8 -21.87 3.06 23.55
N SER A 9 -21.81 4.37 23.39
CA SER A 9 -21.98 5.36 24.44
C SER A 9 -23.11 6.35 24.08
N GLU A 10 -23.51 7.22 25.01
CA GLU A 10 -24.46 8.29 24.73
C GLU A 10 -24.07 9.18 23.53
N ALA A 11 -22.77 9.37 23.29
CA ALA A 11 -22.27 10.13 22.13
C ALA A 11 -22.62 9.49 20.78
N ASP A 12 -22.98 8.21 20.77
CA ASP A 12 -23.33 7.46 19.56
C ASP A 12 -24.86 7.50 19.29
N ALA A 13 -25.65 8.01 20.20
CA ALA A 13 -27.11 8.08 20.07
C ALA A 13 -27.52 8.87 18.81
N GLY A 14 -28.48 8.33 18.05
CA GLY A 14 -28.96 8.88 16.78
C GLY A 14 -28.05 8.55 15.57
N THR A 15 -26.83 8.03 15.78
CA THR A 15 -25.94 7.61 14.71
C THR A 15 -26.45 6.32 14.05
N ARG A 16 -26.34 6.22 12.75
CA ARG A 16 -26.68 4.97 12.04
C ARG A 16 -25.65 3.88 12.36
N LEU A 17 -26.12 2.65 12.56
CA LEU A 17 -25.30 1.50 12.88
C LEU A 17 -24.16 1.27 11.84
N ASP A 18 -24.47 1.38 10.54
CA ASP A 18 -23.48 1.25 9.46
C ASP A 18 -22.36 2.31 9.53
N ALA A 19 -22.68 3.50 9.97
CA ALA A 19 -21.72 4.58 10.14
C ALA A 19 -20.86 4.38 11.41
N CYS A 20 -21.46 3.91 12.50
CA CYS A 20 -20.76 3.59 13.73
C CYS A 20 -19.74 2.47 13.51
N LEU A 21 -20.14 1.36 12.90
CA LEU A 21 -19.27 0.24 12.56
C LEU A 21 -18.08 0.67 11.68
N ALA A 22 -18.36 1.44 10.64
CA ALA A 22 -17.31 1.93 9.73
C ALA A 22 -16.32 2.90 10.37
N ARG A 23 -16.71 3.56 11.48
CA ARG A 23 -15.82 4.41 12.28
C ARG A 23 -14.98 3.59 13.26
N ALA A 24 -15.60 2.60 13.90
CA ALA A 24 -15.00 1.83 14.97
C ALA A 24 -14.06 0.71 14.47
N ILE A 25 -14.31 0.15 13.30
CA ILE A 25 -13.57 -0.99 12.76
C ILE A 25 -12.67 -0.54 11.62
N GLU A 26 -11.37 -0.79 11.76
CA GLU A 26 -10.36 -0.48 10.73
C GLU A 26 -10.67 -1.26 9.44
N ASP A 27 -10.52 -0.58 8.29
CA ASP A 27 -10.77 -1.11 6.94
C ASP A 27 -12.24 -1.49 6.61
N LEU A 28 -13.18 -1.34 7.54
CA LEU A 28 -14.59 -1.56 7.28
C LEU A 28 -15.21 -0.31 6.63
N THR A 29 -15.63 -0.44 5.35
CA THR A 29 -16.35 0.65 4.69
C THR A 29 -17.80 0.70 5.16
N ARG A 30 -18.44 1.89 5.08
CA ARG A 30 -19.86 2.03 5.42
C ARG A 30 -20.76 1.13 4.55
N SER A 31 -20.41 0.94 3.28
CA SER A 31 -21.13 0.03 2.38
C SER A 31 -21.00 -1.42 2.81
N ALA A 32 -19.79 -1.84 3.22
CA ALA A 32 -19.55 -3.19 3.74
C ALA A 32 -20.25 -3.39 5.10
N ALA A 33 -20.27 -2.38 5.98
CA ALA A 33 -21.01 -2.41 7.22
C ALA A 33 -22.53 -2.54 6.98
N ALA A 34 -23.09 -1.79 6.02
CA ALA A 34 -24.50 -1.89 5.66
C ALA A 34 -24.85 -3.28 5.10
N LYS A 35 -23.96 -3.83 4.24
CA LYS A 35 -24.11 -5.20 3.72
C LYS A 35 -24.04 -6.23 4.87
N ALA A 36 -23.12 -6.08 5.81
CA ALA A 36 -23.02 -6.98 6.96
C ALA A 36 -24.29 -7.00 7.82
N VAL A 37 -24.96 -5.84 7.97
CA VAL A 37 -26.27 -5.76 8.62
C VAL A 37 -27.33 -6.52 7.83
N GLU A 38 -27.37 -6.37 6.50
CA GLU A 38 -28.31 -7.08 5.62
C GLU A 38 -28.07 -8.60 5.64
N ASP A 39 -26.82 -9.02 5.67
CA ASP A 39 -26.40 -10.43 5.70
C ASP A 39 -26.57 -11.07 7.10
N GLY A 40 -27.09 -10.35 8.10
CA GLY A 40 -27.29 -10.85 9.46
C GLY A 40 -26.02 -11.07 10.28
N ARG A 41 -24.88 -10.50 9.82
CA ARG A 41 -23.56 -10.61 10.48
C ARG A 41 -23.35 -9.57 11.60
N VAL A 42 -24.38 -8.78 11.91
CA VAL A 42 -24.36 -7.79 12.99
C VAL A 42 -25.53 -8.05 13.93
N LEU A 43 -25.25 -8.16 15.22
CA LEU A 43 -26.27 -8.20 16.27
C LEU A 43 -26.15 -6.95 17.13
N VAL A 44 -27.27 -6.43 17.56
CA VAL A 44 -27.37 -5.33 18.55
C VAL A 44 -28.13 -5.86 19.74
N ASN A 45 -27.48 -5.93 20.91
CA ASN A 45 -28.03 -6.55 22.12
C ASN A 45 -28.55 -7.97 21.83
N GLY A 46 -27.80 -8.76 21.05
CA GLY A 46 -28.13 -10.14 20.67
C GLY A 46 -29.24 -10.30 19.64
N LYS A 47 -29.73 -9.21 19.01
CA LYS A 47 -30.81 -9.26 18.00
C LYS A 47 -30.35 -8.65 16.68
N ALA A 48 -30.80 -9.23 15.56
CA ALA A 48 -30.54 -8.69 14.23
C ALA A 48 -31.25 -7.34 14.04
N PRO A 49 -30.52 -6.25 13.76
CA PRO A 49 -31.10 -4.93 13.53
C PRO A 49 -31.65 -4.80 12.11
N ASN A 50 -32.53 -3.83 11.89
CA ASN A 50 -32.95 -3.46 10.54
C ASN A 50 -31.85 -2.63 9.83
N LYS A 51 -31.90 -2.56 8.49
CA LYS A 51 -30.93 -1.84 7.64
C LYS A 51 -30.74 -0.36 7.99
N SER A 52 -31.77 0.28 8.56
CA SER A 52 -31.76 1.71 8.91
C SER A 52 -31.60 1.95 10.40
N TYR A 53 -31.17 0.96 11.16
CA TYR A 53 -31.07 1.04 12.62
C TYR A 53 -30.22 2.24 13.05
N LYS A 54 -30.78 3.02 13.99
CA LYS A 54 -30.10 4.11 14.67
C LYS A 54 -29.84 3.72 16.12
N LEU A 55 -28.63 3.95 16.57
CA LEU A 55 -28.21 3.68 17.94
C LEU A 55 -28.99 4.58 18.92
N THR A 56 -29.28 4.05 20.10
CA THR A 56 -29.91 4.78 21.21
C THR A 56 -28.90 5.18 22.30
N GLY A 57 -27.67 4.58 22.23
CA GLY A 57 -26.61 4.67 23.22
C GLY A 57 -26.59 3.43 24.14
N HIS A 58 -25.38 3.02 24.57
CA HIS A 58 -25.15 1.91 25.47
C HIS A 58 -25.52 0.51 24.93
N GLU A 59 -25.63 0.34 23.60
CA GLU A 59 -25.82 -0.97 23.00
C GLU A 59 -24.51 -1.77 22.92
N GLN A 60 -24.62 -3.07 23.10
CA GLN A 60 -23.59 -4.03 22.73
C GLN A 60 -23.82 -4.43 21.26
N ILE A 61 -22.81 -4.17 20.43
CA ILE A 61 -22.81 -4.57 19.02
C ILE A 61 -21.83 -5.74 18.87
N GLU A 62 -22.31 -6.82 18.27
CA GLU A 62 -21.51 -7.97 17.86
C GLU A 62 -21.44 -7.97 16.34
N PHE A 63 -20.23 -7.84 15.79
CA PHE A 63 -19.96 -7.87 14.35
C PHE A 63 -19.13 -9.08 14.00
N THR A 64 -19.66 -9.97 13.19
CA THR A 64 -18.93 -11.10 12.62
C THR A 64 -18.36 -10.67 11.27
N PRO A 65 -17.02 -10.52 11.13
CA PRO A 65 -16.41 -10.24 9.83
C PRO A 65 -16.77 -11.30 8.80
N GLU A 66 -16.94 -10.88 7.54
CA GLU A 66 -17.04 -11.84 6.45
C GLU A 66 -15.71 -12.60 6.36
N GLU A 67 -15.77 -13.93 6.35
CA GLU A 67 -14.61 -14.68 5.91
C GLU A 67 -14.34 -14.22 4.46
N PRO A 68 -13.11 -13.75 4.17
CA PRO A 68 -12.77 -13.44 2.79
C PRO A 68 -13.11 -14.70 1.99
N ALA A 69 -14.06 -14.58 1.04
CA ALA A 69 -14.20 -15.63 0.04
C ALA A 69 -12.77 -15.86 -0.50
N PRO A 70 -12.27 -17.10 -0.52
CA PRO A 70 -10.98 -17.36 -1.11
C PRO A 70 -11.07 -16.83 -2.54
N ILE A 71 -10.45 -15.68 -2.79
CA ILE A 71 -9.96 -15.37 -4.11
C ILE A 71 -8.77 -16.33 -4.16
N ASP A 72 -8.99 -17.53 -4.68
CA ASP A 72 -7.90 -18.43 -4.99
C ASP A 72 -7.08 -17.71 -6.04
N ALA A 73 -5.99 -17.09 -5.60
CA ALA A 73 -5.05 -16.50 -6.52
C ALA A 73 -4.47 -17.67 -7.34
N VAL A 74 -4.98 -17.84 -8.53
CA VAL A 74 -4.57 -18.94 -9.42
C VAL A 74 -3.18 -18.63 -9.95
N PRO A 75 -2.23 -19.58 -9.93
CA PRO A 75 -0.92 -19.41 -10.53
C PRO A 75 -1.04 -19.02 -12.02
N GLN A 76 -0.28 -18.00 -12.45
CA GLN A 76 -0.28 -17.52 -13.84
C GLN A 76 1.14 -17.34 -14.34
N ASP A 77 1.44 -17.85 -15.53
CA ASP A 77 2.71 -17.68 -16.23
C ASP A 77 2.82 -16.26 -16.81
N ILE A 78 3.22 -15.33 -15.96
CA ILE A 78 3.49 -13.94 -16.34
C ILE A 78 4.99 -13.73 -16.19
N PRO A 79 5.69 -13.07 -17.14
CA PRO A 79 7.12 -12.80 -17.05
C PRO A 79 7.49 -12.09 -15.74
N LEU A 80 8.50 -12.61 -15.04
CA LEU A 80 8.98 -12.11 -13.76
C LEU A 80 10.48 -11.75 -13.88
N ASP A 81 10.81 -10.50 -13.58
CA ASP A 81 12.19 -10.02 -13.51
C ASP A 81 12.73 -10.25 -12.10
N VAL A 82 13.37 -11.42 -11.89
CA VAL A 82 13.93 -11.84 -10.59
C VAL A 82 15.33 -11.22 -10.44
N VAL A 83 15.49 -10.39 -9.39
CA VAL A 83 16.76 -9.73 -9.06
C VAL A 83 17.59 -10.54 -8.06
N TYR A 84 16.91 -11.22 -7.14
CA TYR A 84 17.52 -12.10 -6.13
C TYR A 84 16.54 -13.17 -5.71
N GLU A 85 17.01 -14.40 -5.56
CA GLU A 85 16.19 -15.49 -5.05
C GLU A 85 17.04 -16.54 -4.32
N ASP A 86 16.50 -17.09 -3.23
CA ASP A 86 17.00 -18.26 -2.52
C ASP A 86 15.85 -19.07 -1.92
N ASP A 87 16.11 -19.91 -0.92
CA ASP A 87 15.07 -20.73 -0.27
C ASP A 87 14.14 -19.94 0.65
N ASP A 88 14.51 -18.75 1.07
CA ASP A 88 13.80 -17.96 2.06
C ASP A 88 13.07 -16.76 1.46
N VAL A 89 13.68 -16.10 0.47
CA VAL A 89 13.17 -14.84 -0.09
C VAL A 89 13.27 -14.80 -1.61
N ILE A 90 12.40 -14.00 -2.22
CA ILE A 90 12.50 -13.61 -3.61
C ILE A 90 12.34 -12.09 -3.73
N VAL A 91 13.22 -11.43 -4.47
CA VAL A 91 13.16 -10.00 -4.79
C VAL A 91 13.02 -9.85 -6.30
N VAL A 92 12.00 -9.13 -6.69
CA VAL A 92 11.67 -8.91 -8.11
C VAL A 92 11.64 -7.42 -8.44
N ASN A 93 11.97 -7.09 -9.68
CA ASN A 93 11.80 -5.76 -10.25
C ASN A 93 10.40 -5.69 -10.91
N LYS A 94 9.42 -5.22 -10.16
CA LYS A 94 8.03 -5.14 -10.63
C LYS A 94 7.89 -4.08 -11.73
N PRO A 95 7.29 -4.39 -12.89
CA PRO A 95 6.98 -3.36 -13.89
C PRO A 95 5.89 -2.40 -13.41
N SER A 96 5.85 -1.19 -13.97
CA SER A 96 4.73 -0.27 -13.84
C SER A 96 3.46 -0.90 -14.44
N GLY A 97 2.29 -0.60 -13.86
CA GLY A 97 1.00 -1.17 -14.29
C GLY A 97 0.61 -2.50 -13.64
N LEU A 98 1.55 -3.27 -13.08
CA LEU A 98 1.26 -4.55 -12.42
C LEU A 98 0.77 -4.33 -10.98
N VAL A 99 -0.42 -4.86 -10.66
CA VAL A 99 -0.97 -4.88 -9.30
C VAL A 99 -0.24 -5.91 -8.45
N VAL A 100 0.01 -5.64 -7.18
CA VAL A 100 0.78 -6.57 -6.31
C VAL A 100 -0.06 -7.79 -5.92
N HIS A 101 -1.32 -7.62 -5.53
CA HIS A 101 -2.18 -8.72 -5.08
C HIS A 101 -3.61 -8.53 -5.57
N PRO A 102 -4.40 -9.60 -5.69
CA PRO A 102 -5.78 -9.52 -6.11
C PRO A 102 -6.60 -8.52 -5.29
N ALA A 103 -7.43 -7.76 -5.96
CA ALA A 103 -8.29 -6.74 -5.38
C ALA A 103 -9.56 -6.57 -6.24
N PRO A 104 -10.64 -5.93 -5.72
CA PRO A 104 -11.79 -5.59 -6.54
C PRO A 104 -11.39 -4.84 -7.82
N GLY A 105 -11.76 -5.37 -8.99
CA GLY A 105 -11.37 -4.86 -10.31
C GLY A 105 -10.08 -5.44 -10.89
N HIS A 106 -9.32 -6.21 -10.11
CA HIS A 106 -8.12 -6.95 -10.55
C HIS A 106 -8.07 -8.30 -9.81
N PRO A 107 -8.94 -9.27 -10.16
CA PRO A 107 -9.02 -10.56 -9.46
C PRO A 107 -7.81 -11.46 -9.78
N ASP A 108 -7.16 -11.23 -10.90
CA ASP A 108 -6.01 -11.96 -11.43
C ASP A 108 -5.03 -11.03 -12.14
N GLY A 109 -4.00 -11.59 -12.81
CA GLY A 109 -2.98 -10.81 -13.50
C GLY A 109 -2.11 -9.99 -12.53
N THR A 110 -1.91 -10.44 -11.31
CA THR A 110 -1.16 -9.72 -10.27
C THR A 110 0.20 -10.36 -10.00
N LEU A 111 1.07 -9.64 -9.30
CA LEU A 111 2.36 -10.18 -8.88
C LEU A 111 2.20 -11.47 -8.04
N VAL A 112 1.17 -11.55 -7.20
CA VAL A 112 0.88 -12.77 -6.42
C VAL A 112 0.60 -13.95 -7.32
N ASN A 113 -0.19 -13.78 -8.41
CA ASN A 113 -0.45 -14.87 -9.37
C ASN A 113 0.84 -15.35 -10.03
N THR A 114 1.74 -14.42 -10.36
CA THR A 114 3.06 -14.71 -10.92
C THR A 114 3.97 -15.44 -9.94
N LEU A 115 4.02 -14.97 -8.69
CA LEU A 115 4.83 -15.59 -7.63
C LEU A 115 4.34 -17.01 -7.31
N LEU A 116 3.03 -17.25 -7.29
CA LEU A 116 2.46 -18.57 -7.13
C LEU A 116 2.87 -19.53 -8.25
N TYR A 117 2.94 -19.04 -9.48
CA TYR A 117 3.42 -19.85 -10.61
C TYR A 117 4.93 -20.14 -10.50
N HIS A 118 5.72 -19.13 -10.19
CA HIS A 118 7.17 -19.23 -10.12
C HIS A 118 7.67 -20.05 -8.92
N CYS A 119 7.11 -19.79 -7.72
CA CYS A 119 7.56 -20.40 -6.46
C CYS A 119 6.80 -21.68 -6.11
N GLY A 120 5.64 -21.97 -6.75
CA GLY A 120 4.78 -23.09 -6.39
C GLY A 120 4.37 -23.05 -4.92
N ASP A 121 4.49 -24.19 -4.24
CA ASP A 121 4.08 -24.35 -2.83
C ASP A 121 5.04 -23.70 -1.82
N SER A 122 6.11 -23.04 -2.27
CA SER A 122 7.12 -22.49 -1.38
C SER A 122 6.81 -21.07 -0.87
N LEU A 123 5.68 -20.45 -1.24
CA LEU A 123 5.32 -19.14 -0.72
C LEU A 123 4.72 -19.21 0.69
N SER A 124 5.11 -18.25 1.56
CA SER A 124 4.55 -18.14 2.90
C SER A 124 3.04 -17.92 2.89
N GLY A 125 2.32 -18.70 3.71
CA GLY A 125 0.88 -18.58 3.93
C GLY A 125 0.46 -17.52 4.95
N VAL A 126 1.39 -16.91 5.69
CA VAL A 126 1.10 -15.97 6.79
C VAL A 126 0.25 -14.77 6.37
N GLY A 127 0.39 -14.29 5.13
CA GLY A 127 -0.42 -13.21 4.57
C GLY A 127 -1.86 -13.61 4.23
N GLY A 128 -2.24 -14.87 4.46
CA GLY A 128 -3.51 -15.47 4.05
C GLY A 128 -3.57 -15.74 2.55
N ALA A 129 -4.66 -16.40 2.09
CA ALA A 129 -4.85 -16.84 0.71
C ALA A 129 -4.75 -15.73 -0.35
N LEU A 130 -4.96 -14.47 0.06
CA LEU A 130 -4.94 -13.31 -0.84
C LEU A 130 -3.55 -12.71 -1.06
N ARG A 131 -2.60 -12.98 -0.18
CA ARG A 131 -1.29 -12.32 -0.15
C ARG A 131 -0.15 -13.26 0.20
N PRO A 132 -0.09 -14.48 -0.36
CA PRO A 132 0.99 -15.41 -0.04
C PRO A 132 2.34 -14.75 -0.30
N GLY A 133 3.23 -14.82 0.68
CA GLY A 133 4.59 -14.27 0.62
C GLY A 133 4.71 -12.74 0.70
N ILE A 134 3.65 -11.97 0.57
CA ILE A 134 3.70 -10.51 0.48
C ILE A 134 3.87 -9.88 1.87
N VAL A 135 5.03 -9.30 2.14
CA VAL A 135 5.36 -8.58 3.39
C VAL A 135 5.17 -7.07 3.28
N HIS A 136 5.29 -6.51 2.07
CA HIS A 136 4.99 -5.10 1.77
C HIS A 136 4.45 -4.93 0.35
N ARG A 137 4.02 -3.72 0.01
CA ARG A 137 3.49 -3.42 -1.32
C ARG A 137 3.99 -2.08 -1.84
N ILE A 138 4.03 -1.99 -3.16
CA ILE A 138 4.14 -0.74 -3.91
C ILE A 138 2.87 -0.55 -4.76
N ASP A 139 2.61 0.67 -5.21
CA ASP A 139 1.40 0.96 -5.99
C ASP A 139 1.43 0.27 -7.36
N ARG A 140 0.27 0.10 -8.00
CA ARG A 140 0.16 -0.50 -9.33
C ARG A 140 1.16 0.11 -10.33
N ASP A 141 1.14 1.43 -10.44
CA ASP A 141 1.95 2.17 -11.43
C ASP A 141 3.32 2.60 -10.89
N THR A 142 3.71 2.16 -9.70
CA THR A 142 5.07 2.26 -9.18
C THR A 142 5.84 1.02 -9.60
N SER A 143 6.98 1.19 -10.24
CA SER A 143 7.89 0.11 -10.62
C SER A 143 9.00 -0.09 -9.59
N GLY A 144 9.80 -1.17 -9.75
CA GLY A 144 11.00 -1.42 -8.98
C GLY A 144 10.91 -2.54 -7.96
N LEU A 145 11.88 -2.57 -7.05
CA LEU A 145 12.12 -3.69 -6.15
C LEU A 145 10.99 -3.92 -5.15
N ILE A 146 10.56 -5.17 -5.09
CA ILE A 146 9.64 -5.69 -4.06
C ILE A 146 10.15 -7.06 -3.59
N ILE A 147 10.12 -7.30 -2.27
CA ILE A 147 10.52 -8.57 -1.66
C ILE A 147 9.29 -9.36 -1.23
N ALA A 148 9.32 -10.66 -1.46
CA ALA A 148 8.35 -11.62 -0.95
C ALA A 148 9.07 -12.74 -0.16
N ALA A 149 8.37 -13.32 0.80
CA ALA A 149 8.86 -14.42 1.63
C ALA A 149 8.41 -15.77 1.06
N LYS A 150 9.36 -16.70 0.91
CA LYS A 150 9.09 -18.05 0.41
C LYS A 150 8.64 -19.02 1.52
N ASN A 151 8.78 -18.67 2.79
CA ASN A 151 8.31 -19.45 3.92
C ASN A 151 7.89 -18.54 5.08
N ASP A 152 7.20 -19.11 6.07
CA ASP A 152 6.60 -18.37 7.18
C ASP A 152 7.64 -17.77 8.12
N TYR A 153 8.80 -18.44 8.30
CA TYR A 153 9.91 -17.89 9.09
C TYR A 153 10.46 -16.61 8.47
N ALA A 154 10.74 -16.63 7.16
CA ALA A 154 11.19 -15.45 6.44
C ALA A 154 10.14 -14.33 6.48
N HIS A 155 8.85 -14.68 6.35
CA HIS A 155 7.76 -13.70 6.43
C HIS A 155 7.73 -12.97 7.76
N GLN A 156 7.78 -13.70 8.88
CA GLN A 156 7.80 -13.10 10.22
C GLN A 156 9.04 -12.24 10.43
N PHE A 157 10.20 -12.71 9.99
CA PHE A 157 11.46 -12.02 10.13
C PHE A 157 11.51 -10.70 9.32
N LEU A 158 11.05 -10.72 8.07
CA LEU A 158 10.97 -9.52 7.23
C LEU A 158 9.89 -8.55 7.73
N SER A 159 8.77 -9.06 8.23
CA SER A 159 7.72 -8.23 8.82
C SER A 159 8.20 -7.49 10.07
N ALA A 160 9.04 -8.13 10.90
CA ALA A 160 9.67 -7.48 12.05
C ALA A 160 10.59 -6.34 11.60
N GLN A 161 11.42 -6.55 10.57
CA GLN A 161 12.29 -5.51 10.01
C GLN A 161 11.51 -4.34 9.37
N LEU A 162 10.32 -4.58 8.84
CA LEU A 162 9.44 -3.50 8.38
C LEU A 162 8.84 -2.71 9.54
N ALA A 163 8.56 -3.38 10.67
CA ALA A 163 8.00 -2.75 11.86
C ALA A 163 9.03 -1.90 12.63
N ASP A 164 10.28 -2.37 12.72
CA ASP A 164 11.39 -1.66 13.38
C ASP A 164 12.20 -0.76 12.44
N HIS A 165 11.80 -0.71 11.14
CA HIS A 165 12.38 0.13 10.10
C HIS A 165 13.82 -0.22 9.68
N THR A 166 14.28 -1.44 9.98
CA THR A 166 15.61 -1.93 9.56
C THR A 166 15.62 -2.41 8.10
N LEU A 167 14.46 -2.79 7.54
CA LEU A 167 14.32 -3.02 6.12
C LEU A 167 14.17 -1.67 5.40
N ALA A 168 15.26 -1.23 4.74
CA ALA A 168 15.31 0.07 4.08
C ALA A 168 14.83 -0.02 2.62
N ARG A 169 14.04 0.97 2.21
CA ARG A 169 13.49 1.10 0.84
C ARG A 169 13.83 2.47 0.30
N THR A 170 14.51 2.48 -0.84
CA THR A 170 14.92 3.70 -1.54
C THR A 170 14.16 3.82 -2.84
N TYR A 171 13.63 4.99 -3.10
CA TYR A 171 12.87 5.31 -4.31
C TYR A 171 13.50 6.49 -5.04
N GLU A 172 13.30 6.56 -6.34
CA GLU A 172 13.55 7.77 -7.13
C GLU A 172 12.26 8.21 -7.82
N CYS A 173 12.05 9.51 -7.89
CA CYS A 173 10.89 10.08 -8.56
C CYS A 173 11.23 11.41 -9.24
N ILE A 174 10.45 11.78 -10.25
CA ILE A 174 10.46 13.12 -10.82
C ILE A 174 9.27 13.87 -10.27
N VAL A 175 9.50 15.01 -9.62
CA VAL A 175 8.43 15.87 -9.11
C VAL A 175 8.28 17.11 -9.98
N VAL A 176 7.07 17.67 -10.01
CA VAL A 176 6.75 18.91 -10.73
C VAL A 176 7.20 20.12 -9.91
N GLY A 177 7.87 21.04 -10.55
CA GLY A 177 8.46 22.23 -9.93
C GLY A 177 9.86 21.99 -9.36
N ASN A 178 10.49 23.06 -8.92
CA ASN A 178 11.85 23.02 -8.36
C ASN A 178 11.81 23.14 -6.85
N LEU A 179 12.22 22.08 -6.15
CA LEU A 179 12.47 22.10 -4.72
C LEU A 179 13.60 23.08 -4.43
N ARG A 180 13.42 23.95 -3.43
CA ARG A 180 14.42 24.97 -3.08
C ARG A 180 15.57 24.38 -2.29
N GLU A 181 15.23 23.54 -1.31
CA GLU A 181 16.19 22.86 -0.45
C GLU A 181 16.78 21.63 -1.16
N ASP A 182 18.01 21.25 -0.81
CA ASP A 182 18.68 20.08 -1.39
C ASP A 182 18.21 18.76 -0.76
N SER A 183 17.67 18.80 0.44
CA SER A 183 17.13 17.66 1.16
C SER A 183 16.13 18.08 2.22
N GLY A 184 15.36 17.13 2.71
CA GLY A 184 14.43 17.37 3.81
C GLY A 184 13.72 16.12 4.29
N THR A 185 12.85 16.31 5.28
CA THR A 185 12.02 15.26 5.86
C THR A 185 10.59 15.73 5.92
N VAL A 186 9.66 14.89 5.46
CA VAL A 186 8.24 15.06 5.70
C VAL A 186 7.84 14.07 6.79
N ASP A 187 7.58 14.56 8.00
CA ASP A 187 6.95 13.81 9.10
C ASP A 187 5.52 14.32 9.26
N ALA A 188 4.61 13.71 8.51
CA ALA A 188 3.23 14.17 8.42
C ALA A 188 2.27 12.97 8.35
N PRO A 189 1.29 12.86 9.28
CA PRO A 189 0.45 11.68 9.39
C PRO A 189 -0.52 11.56 8.23
N ILE A 190 -0.70 10.33 7.74
CA ILE A 190 -1.53 10.01 6.57
C ILE A 190 -2.76 9.21 6.99
N ALA A 191 -3.91 9.61 6.47
CA ALA A 191 -5.15 8.83 6.51
C ALA A 191 -5.90 8.93 5.19
N ARG A 192 -7.03 8.22 5.09
CA ARG A 192 -7.92 8.30 3.92
C ARG A 192 -8.55 9.69 3.84
N ASP A 193 -8.56 10.28 2.65
CA ASP A 193 -9.21 11.59 2.43
C ASP A 193 -10.72 11.47 2.70
N SER A 194 -11.25 12.37 3.53
CA SER A 194 -12.68 12.37 3.90
C SER A 194 -13.59 12.77 2.74
N ARG A 195 -13.07 13.48 1.74
CA ARG A 195 -13.82 14.00 0.57
C ARG A 195 -13.75 13.03 -0.62
N ASP A 196 -12.62 12.32 -0.77
CA ASP A 196 -12.42 11.36 -1.85
C ASP A 196 -11.78 10.07 -1.30
N ARG A 197 -12.60 9.04 -1.08
CA ARG A 197 -12.17 7.75 -0.51
C ARG A 197 -11.15 6.98 -1.37
N LYS A 198 -10.90 7.38 -2.61
CA LYS A 198 -9.85 6.81 -3.46
C LYS A 198 -8.48 7.45 -3.20
N ARG A 199 -8.43 8.52 -2.40
CA ARG A 199 -7.22 9.27 -2.07
C ARG A 199 -6.83 9.08 -0.61
N MET A 200 -5.53 9.24 -0.37
CA MET A 200 -4.96 9.46 0.95
C MET A 200 -4.62 10.93 1.10
N ALA A 201 -4.55 11.43 2.31
CA ALA A 201 -4.19 12.82 2.59
C ALA A 201 -3.38 12.93 3.88
N VAL A 202 -2.60 14.00 4.01
CA VAL A 202 -2.04 14.42 5.29
C VAL A 202 -3.18 15.00 6.11
N VAL A 203 -3.49 14.35 7.24
CA VAL A 203 -4.56 14.81 8.16
C VAL A 203 -4.14 14.62 9.62
N PRO A 204 -4.49 15.55 10.52
CA PRO A 204 -4.30 15.36 11.96
C PRO A 204 -4.98 14.07 12.44
N GLY A 205 -4.30 13.30 13.29
CA GLY A 205 -4.81 12.02 13.79
C GLY A 205 -4.67 10.84 12.82
N GLY A 206 -4.08 11.05 11.65
CA GLY A 206 -3.69 9.97 10.73
C GLY A 206 -2.57 9.11 11.29
N ARG A 207 -2.21 8.04 10.60
CA ARG A 207 -1.09 7.15 10.96
C ARG A 207 0.24 7.86 10.69
N ARG A 208 1.18 7.80 11.63
CA ARG A 208 2.54 8.37 11.47
C ARG A 208 3.12 7.93 10.12
N ALA A 209 3.65 8.89 9.37
CA ALA A 209 4.29 8.67 8.08
C ALA A 209 5.50 9.60 7.95
N VAL A 210 6.68 9.01 7.65
CA VAL A 210 7.94 9.74 7.53
C VAL A 210 8.64 9.38 6.23
N THR A 211 8.95 10.42 5.44
CA THR A 211 9.69 10.32 4.18
C THR A 211 10.86 11.29 4.21
N HIS A 212 12.09 10.76 4.10
CA HIS A 212 13.29 11.57 3.85
C HIS A 212 13.47 11.72 2.35
N TRP A 213 13.87 12.89 1.90
CA TRP A 213 14.12 13.14 0.49
C TRP A 213 15.40 13.95 0.28
N GLU A 214 16.06 13.72 -0.85
CA GLU A 214 17.24 14.45 -1.31
C GLU A 214 17.13 14.71 -2.81
N VAL A 215 17.58 15.88 -3.25
CA VAL A 215 17.60 16.27 -4.66
C VAL A 215 18.80 15.59 -5.33
N ILE A 216 18.54 14.87 -6.41
CA ILE A 216 19.57 14.31 -7.29
C ILE A 216 19.95 15.35 -8.35
N ALA A 217 18.95 15.96 -9.01
CA ALA A 217 19.13 16.98 -10.04
C ALA A 217 17.91 17.88 -10.17
N ARG A 218 18.14 19.12 -10.64
CA ARG A 218 17.09 20.08 -10.97
C ARG A 218 17.08 20.34 -12.46
N TYR A 219 15.88 20.37 -13.03
CA TYR A 219 15.61 20.63 -14.44
C TYR A 219 14.64 21.82 -14.58
N PRO A 220 14.46 22.42 -15.76
CA PRO A 220 13.46 23.46 -15.96
C PRO A 220 12.05 22.99 -15.57
N GLY A 221 11.54 23.44 -14.43
CA GLY A 221 10.21 23.11 -13.93
C GLY A 221 10.05 21.71 -13.32
N TYR A 222 11.15 20.97 -13.07
CA TYR A 222 11.12 19.62 -12.48
C TYR A 222 12.31 19.39 -11.57
N THR A 223 12.14 18.43 -10.63
CA THR A 223 13.24 17.96 -9.77
C THR A 223 13.27 16.44 -9.75
N HIS A 224 14.45 15.86 -9.95
CA HIS A 224 14.72 14.44 -9.72
C HIS A 224 15.09 14.25 -8.26
N VAL A 225 14.37 13.43 -7.54
CA VAL A 225 14.42 13.29 -6.08
C VAL A 225 14.61 11.82 -5.72
N ARG A 226 15.48 11.56 -4.74
CA ARG A 226 15.57 10.29 -4.04
C ARG A 226 14.81 10.36 -2.73
N CYS A 227 14.00 9.33 -2.44
CA CYS A 227 13.21 9.22 -1.23
C CYS A 227 13.58 7.96 -0.45
N ARG A 228 13.74 8.09 0.87
CA ARG A 228 13.92 6.97 1.80
C ARG A 228 12.75 6.94 2.77
N LEU A 229 12.19 5.75 2.98
CA LEU A 229 11.01 5.58 3.82
C LEU A 229 11.38 5.01 5.19
N GLU A 230 10.95 5.66 6.29
CA GLU A 230 10.84 4.99 7.59
C GLU A 230 9.56 4.15 7.63
N THR A 231 8.46 4.70 7.22
CA THR A 231 7.13 4.07 7.24
C THR A 231 6.69 3.72 5.81
N GLY A 232 5.66 2.86 5.67
CA GLY A 232 5.14 2.43 4.35
C GLY A 232 3.61 2.57 4.26
N ARG A 233 3.08 3.80 4.33
CA ARG A 233 1.64 4.04 4.20
C ARG A 233 1.23 4.05 2.73
N THR A 234 -0.02 3.71 2.47
CA THR A 234 -0.59 3.75 1.11
C THR A 234 -0.34 5.11 0.46
N HIS A 235 0.23 5.11 -0.75
CA HIS A 235 0.58 6.30 -1.53
C HIS A 235 1.53 7.30 -0.82
N GLN A 236 2.31 6.87 0.18
CA GLN A 236 3.01 7.78 1.10
C GLN A 236 3.88 8.82 0.38
N ILE A 237 4.80 8.42 -0.51
CA ILE A 237 5.67 9.37 -1.24
C ILE A 237 4.83 10.32 -2.09
N ARG A 238 3.82 9.81 -2.78
CA ARG A 238 2.91 10.58 -3.64
C ARG A 238 2.18 11.66 -2.86
N VAL A 239 1.64 11.30 -1.69
CA VAL A 239 0.94 12.23 -0.77
C VAL A 239 1.92 13.26 -0.21
N HIS A 240 3.09 12.83 0.26
CA HIS A 240 4.08 13.72 0.86
C HIS A 240 4.67 14.72 -0.14
N MET A 241 4.99 14.28 -1.36
CA MET A 241 5.47 15.20 -2.41
C MET A 241 4.37 16.19 -2.82
N ALA A 242 3.12 15.74 -2.94
CA ALA A 242 1.99 16.64 -3.19
C ALA A 242 1.74 17.62 -2.03
N TYR A 243 1.93 17.18 -0.77
CA TYR A 243 1.84 18.03 0.41
C TYR A 243 2.90 19.14 0.43
N LEU A 244 4.10 18.87 -0.08
CA LEU A 244 5.15 19.89 -0.30
C LEU A 244 4.83 20.86 -1.46
N GLY A 245 3.74 20.63 -2.23
CA GLY A 245 3.42 21.41 -3.42
C GLY A 245 4.13 20.92 -4.69
N HIS A 246 4.82 19.79 -4.62
CA HIS A 246 5.61 19.20 -5.71
C HIS A 246 5.12 17.77 -6.04
N PRO A 247 3.91 17.60 -6.62
CA PRO A 247 3.39 16.26 -6.94
C PRO A 247 4.29 15.54 -7.93
N ILE A 248 4.26 14.20 -7.88
CA ILE A 248 5.04 13.36 -8.79
C ILE A 248 4.53 13.51 -10.22
N LEU A 249 5.43 13.63 -11.18
CA LEU A 249 5.12 13.70 -12.60
C LEU A 249 4.35 12.45 -13.06
N GLY A 250 3.25 12.64 -13.80
CA GLY A 250 2.39 11.55 -14.24
C GLY A 250 1.38 11.05 -13.21
N ASP A 251 1.43 11.53 -11.96
CA ASP A 251 0.44 11.19 -10.95
C ASP A 251 -0.90 11.91 -11.21
N THR A 252 -1.89 11.19 -11.72
CA THR A 252 -3.22 11.73 -12.04
C THR A 252 -4.15 11.84 -10.82
N VAL A 253 -3.74 11.27 -9.68
CA VAL A 253 -4.50 11.32 -8.42
C VAL A 253 -4.10 12.54 -7.59
N TYR A 254 -2.80 12.81 -7.44
CA TYR A 254 -2.28 13.89 -6.58
C TYR A 254 -1.70 15.08 -7.37
N GLY A 255 -1.48 14.92 -8.65
CA GLY A 255 -0.93 15.93 -9.56
C GLY A 255 -1.93 16.38 -10.64
N ALA A 256 -1.42 16.56 -11.86
CA ALA A 256 -2.22 16.94 -12.99
C ALA A 256 -3.15 15.80 -13.43
N LYS A 257 -4.42 16.09 -13.68
CA LYS A 257 -5.43 15.07 -14.09
C LYS A 257 -5.15 14.45 -15.47
N LYS A 258 -4.28 15.06 -16.30
CA LYS A 258 -3.93 14.53 -17.62
C LYS A 258 -2.74 13.59 -17.50
N ALA A 259 -2.86 12.43 -18.14
CA ALA A 259 -1.72 11.52 -18.31
C ALA A 259 -0.58 12.20 -19.08
N VAL A 260 0.65 11.85 -18.70
CA VAL A 260 1.86 12.33 -19.37
C VAL A 260 2.25 11.32 -20.45
N PRO A 261 2.31 11.71 -21.72
CA PRO A 261 2.71 10.80 -22.79
C PRO A 261 4.09 10.18 -22.54
N GLY A 262 4.16 8.87 -22.60
CA GLY A 262 5.37 8.09 -22.35
C GLY A 262 5.53 7.62 -20.89
N LEU A 263 4.56 7.89 -20.01
CA LEU A 263 4.49 7.32 -18.66
C LEU A 263 3.23 6.47 -18.51
N THR A 264 3.36 5.31 -17.89
CA THR A 264 2.21 4.45 -17.52
C THR A 264 1.40 5.07 -16.36
N GLY A 265 2.08 5.79 -15.45
CA GLY A 265 1.48 6.45 -14.30
C GLY A 265 2.46 7.43 -13.65
N GLN A 266 2.50 7.45 -12.32
CA GLN A 266 3.45 8.28 -11.57
C GLN A 266 4.90 7.86 -11.85
N CYS A 267 5.76 8.81 -12.19
CA CYS A 267 7.20 8.61 -12.38
C CYS A 267 7.89 8.37 -11.03
N LEU A 268 7.69 7.16 -10.49
CA LEU A 268 8.16 6.70 -9.18
C LEU A 268 8.67 5.27 -9.28
N HIS A 269 9.90 5.03 -8.84
CA HIS A 269 10.59 3.76 -8.96
C HIS A 269 11.28 3.37 -7.65
N ALA A 270 11.08 2.13 -7.19
CA ALA A 270 11.75 1.55 -6.03
C ALA A 270 13.14 1.05 -6.46
N VAL A 271 14.14 1.94 -6.42
CA VAL A 271 15.49 1.70 -6.96
C VAL A 271 16.37 0.86 -6.05
N GLY A 272 16.09 0.82 -4.75
CA GLY A 272 16.94 0.15 -3.77
C GLY A 272 16.17 -0.51 -2.64
N LEU A 273 16.67 -1.66 -2.23
CA LEU A 273 16.16 -2.46 -1.12
C LEU A 273 17.33 -2.98 -0.29
N GLN A 274 17.28 -2.79 1.05
CA GLN A 274 18.25 -3.37 1.98
C GLN A 274 17.51 -4.09 3.09
N PHE A 275 17.96 -5.30 3.43
CA PHE A 275 17.38 -6.11 4.49
C PHE A 275 18.42 -7.04 5.09
N ILE A 276 18.22 -7.45 6.33
CA ILE A 276 18.99 -8.53 6.95
C ILE A 276 18.37 -9.86 6.49
N HIS A 277 19.18 -10.73 5.93
CA HIS A 277 18.71 -12.01 5.43
C HIS A 277 18.14 -12.88 6.57
N PRO A 278 16.95 -13.49 6.41
CA PRO A 278 16.30 -14.24 7.48
C PRO A 278 17.17 -15.36 8.08
N ARG A 279 17.89 -16.09 7.26
CA ARG A 279 18.68 -17.25 7.64
C ARG A 279 20.14 -16.91 7.96
N THR A 280 20.84 -16.27 7.03
CA THR A 280 22.28 -16.01 7.18
C THR A 280 22.60 -14.84 8.11
N LYS A 281 21.62 -13.94 8.35
CA LYS A 281 21.76 -12.69 9.10
C LYS A 281 22.69 -11.66 8.47
N ASP A 282 23.10 -11.88 7.23
CA ASP A 282 23.90 -10.92 6.48
C ASP A 282 23.04 -9.75 5.97
N LEU A 283 23.66 -8.60 5.81
CA LEU A 283 23.03 -7.45 5.15
C LEU A 283 23.04 -7.68 3.63
N VAL A 284 21.85 -7.80 3.06
CA VAL A 284 21.63 -7.85 1.61
C VAL A 284 21.25 -6.46 1.12
N SER A 285 21.99 -5.95 0.13
CA SER A 285 21.72 -4.65 -0.51
C SER A 285 21.56 -4.86 -2.01
N LEU A 286 20.38 -4.53 -2.52
CA LEU A 286 20.00 -4.70 -3.92
C LEU A 286 19.61 -3.38 -4.54
N THR A 287 19.94 -3.22 -5.83
CA THR A 287 19.49 -2.09 -6.64
C THR A 287 19.02 -2.58 -7.99
N CYS A 288 18.12 -1.83 -8.64
CA CYS A 288 17.73 -2.05 -10.01
C CYS A 288 17.83 -0.75 -10.82
N PRO A 289 18.09 -0.84 -12.14
CA PRO A 289 18.17 0.33 -13.00
C PRO A 289 16.82 1.02 -13.13
N LEU A 290 16.83 2.33 -13.37
CA LEU A 290 15.64 3.09 -13.71
C LEU A 290 15.02 2.53 -15.01
N PRO A 291 13.69 2.38 -15.09
CA PRO A 291 13.03 1.89 -16.29
C PRO A 291 13.14 2.87 -17.46
N ASP A 292 12.99 2.35 -18.68
CA ASP A 292 13.11 3.16 -19.90
C ASP A 292 12.18 4.37 -19.93
N GLU A 293 10.95 4.24 -19.48
CA GLU A 293 10.00 5.36 -19.39
C GLU A 293 10.50 6.48 -18.47
N PHE A 294 11.15 6.12 -17.35
CA PHE A 294 11.73 7.09 -16.42
C PHE A 294 12.95 7.80 -17.05
N THR A 295 13.88 7.04 -17.61
CA THR A 295 15.09 7.59 -18.24
C THR A 295 14.77 8.42 -19.48
N ALA A 296 13.76 8.02 -20.28
CA ALA A 296 13.25 8.81 -21.39
C ALA A 296 12.67 10.15 -20.93
N MET A 297 11.97 10.14 -19.77
CA MET A 297 11.42 11.36 -19.20
C MET A 297 12.52 12.30 -18.70
N LEU A 298 13.56 11.80 -18.02
CA LEU A 298 14.73 12.60 -17.64
C LEU A 298 15.37 13.30 -18.84
N ARG A 299 15.60 12.58 -19.95
CA ARG A 299 16.14 13.15 -21.19
C ARG A 299 15.22 14.22 -21.81
N LYS A 300 13.91 14.10 -21.63
CA LYS A 300 12.91 15.03 -22.17
C LYS A 300 12.87 16.34 -21.39
N ILE A 301 12.99 16.29 -20.05
CA ILE A 301 12.94 17.48 -19.19
C ILE A 301 14.29 18.19 -19.06
N ASP A 302 15.38 17.56 -19.52
CA ASP A 302 16.73 18.14 -19.55
C ASP A 302 16.95 19.12 -20.76
N ARG A 303 15.96 19.22 -21.63
CA ARG A 303 15.97 20.11 -22.80
C ARG A 303 15.33 21.46 -22.50
#